data_8f417afd0f7aaf00fce15d830e58bf1f
#
_entry.id   8f417afd0f7aaf00fce15d830e58bf1f
#
_cell.length_a   1.000
_cell.length_b   1.000
_cell.length_c   1.000
_cell.angle_alpha   90.00
_cell.angle_beta   90.00
_cell.angle_gamma   90.00
#
_symmetry.space_group_name_H-M   'P 1'
#
loop_
_entity.id
_entity.type
_entity.pdbx_description
1 polymer ?
#
loop_
_entity_poly.entity_id
_entity_poly.type
_entity_poly.pdbx_seq_one_letter_code
_entity_poly.pdbx_strand_id
1 'polypeptide(L)'
;ARINDWRNVASFLADNGVELVLTGHMHIQSINEFYSEKGNRLIDVCTSALVGSPAKYRKVTVDENSVLRVESLGVEDFGWDLNGLSPQEYFDNHFASAIIARVRGALNGGDGIVKKIKAFAKRKHRYVVFALVNDIALLWNSNVL
;
A
#
# COMPACT_ATOMS: atom_id res chain seq x y z
N ALA A 1 0.04 -4.62 -9.78
CA ALA A 1 1.05 -5.09 -10.74
C ALA A 1 2.38 -5.31 -10.01
N ARG A 2 3.04 -6.39 -10.27
CA ARG A 2 4.35 -6.68 -9.71
C ARG A 2 5.33 -6.81 -10.86
N ILE A 3 6.48 -6.14 -10.78
CA ILE A 3 7.54 -6.31 -11.76
C ILE A 3 8.09 -7.73 -11.58
N ASN A 4 8.03 -8.54 -12.66
CA ASN A 4 8.75 -9.79 -12.70
C ASN A 4 10.24 -9.45 -12.71
N ASP A 5 11.05 -10.23 -12.01
CA ASP A 5 12.50 -9.99 -11.93
C ASP A 5 12.91 -8.63 -11.31
N TRP A 6 12.17 -8.21 -10.31
CA TRP A 6 12.34 -6.93 -9.65
C TRP A 6 13.77 -6.71 -9.09
N ARG A 7 14.47 -7.79 -8.71
CA ARG A 7 15.84 -7.68 -8.18
C ARG A 7 16.83 -7.19 -9.24
N ASN A 8 16.76 -7.73 -10.45
CA ASN A 8 17.60 -7.29 -11.55
C ASN A 8 17.28 -5.86 -11.97
N VAL A 9 16.00 -5.48 -11.97
CA VAL A 9 15.59 -4.10 -12.24
C VAL A 9 16.12 -3.17 -11.16
N ALA A 10 15.98 -3.52 -9.88
CA ALA A 10 16.48 -2.71 -8.77
C ALA A 10 18.01 -2.57 -8.79
N SER A 11 18.73 -3.66 -9.07
CA SER A 11 20.20 -3.65 -9.25
C SER A 11 20.61 -2.75 -10.41
N PHE A 12 19.92 -2.88 -11.55
CA PHE A 12 20.20 -2.04 -12.72
C PHE A 12 20.00 -0.55 -12.40
N LEU A 13 18.91 -0.19 -11.75
CA LEU A 13 18.63 1.20 -11.36
C LEU A 13 19.69 1.72 -10.39
N ALA A 14 19.98 0.98 -9.32
CA ALA A 14 20.98 1.36 -8.33
C ALA A 14 22.37 1.53 -8.96
N ASP A 15 22.77 0.59 -9.82
CA ASP A 15 24.08 0.59 -10.47
C ASP A 15 24.22 1.68 -11.54
N ASN A 16 23.15 2.28 -11.97
CA ASN A 16 23.11 3.43 -12.88
C ASN A 16 22.82 4.77 -12.17
N GLY A 17 22.97 4.81 -10.84
CA GLY A 17 22.89 6.06 -10.07
C GLY A 17 21.48 6.51 -9.70
N VAL A 18 20.47 5.64 -9.84
CA VAL A 18 19.12 5.94 -9.32
C VAL A 18 19.11 5.66 -7.83
N GLU A 19 18.88 6.67 -7.01
CA GLU A 19 18.85 6.54 -5.55
C GLU A 19 17.44 6.35 -5.00
N LEU A 20 16.41 6.83 -5.73
CA LEU A 20 15.02 6.81 -5.30
C LEU A 20 14.10 6.33 -6.41
N VAL A 21 13.18 5.45 -6.07
CA VAL A 21 12.00 5.14 -6.87
C VAL A 21 10.73 5.42 -6.07
N LEU A 22 9.75 6.02 -6.72
CA LEU A 22 8.42 6.26 -6.15
C LEU A 22 7.47 5.23 -6.71
N THR A 23 6.86 4.46 -5.84
CA THR A 23 5.93 3.40 -6.21
C THR A 23 4.57 3.58 -5.54
N GLY A 24 3.58 2.83 -5.98
CA GLY A 24 2.22 2.92 -5.48
C GLY A 24 1.39 1.70 -5.89
N HIS A 25 0.11 1.90 -6.21
CA HIS A 25 -0.85 0.89 -6.68
C HIS A 25 -1.29 -0.14 -5.62
N MET A 26 -0.41 -0.57 -4.75
CA MET A 26 -0.73 -1.58 -3.72
C MET A 26 -1.44 -0.99 -2.51
N HIS A 27 -1.63 0.33 -2.46
CA HIS A 27 -2.23 1.08 -1.35
C HIS A 27 -1.53 0.82 -0.01
N ILE A 28 -0.24 0.53 -0.06
CA ILE A 28 0.63 0.30 1.09
C ILE A 28 1.52 1.51 1.30
N GLN A 29 1.69 1.91 2.56
CA GLN A 29 2.59 2.98 2.94
C GLN A 29 3.89 2.37 3.47
N SER A 30 4.96 2.37 2.68
CA SER A 30 6.24 1.79 3.10
C SER A 30 7.44 2.54 2.51
N ILE A 31 8.58 2.38 3.16
CA ILE A 31 9.89 2.77 2.63
C ILE A 31 10.78 1.53 2.79
N ASN A 32 11.40 1.12 1.72
CA ASN A 32 12.28 -0.04 1.68
C ASN A 32 13.62 0.36 1.09
N GLU A 33 14.68 -0.27 1.56
CA GLU A 33 16.01 -0.12 1.00
C GLU A 33 16.44 -1.41 0.30
N PHE A 34 17.11 -1.25 -0.81
CA PHE A 34 17.73 -2.32 -1.57
C PHE A 34 19.19 -1.95 -1.84
N TYR A 35 20.06 -2.93 -1.78
CA TYR A 35 21.47 -2.79 -2.13
C TYR A 35 21.82 -3.75 -3.25
N SER A 36 22.44 -3.25 -4.31
CA SER A 36 22.97 -4.08 -5.39
C SER A 36 24.19 -4.88 -4.92
N GLU A 37 24.65 -5.84 -5.72
CA GLU A 37 25.88 -6.59 -5.43
C GLU A 37 27.14 -5.70 -5.41
N LYS A 38 27.09 -4.54 -6.08
CA LYS A 38 28.15 -3.52 -6.05
C LYS A 38 28.06 -2.60 -4.84
N GLY A 39 27.05 -2.77 -3.97
CA GLY A 39 26.83 -1.96 -2.79
C GLY A 39 26.08 -0.63 -3.05
N ASN A 40 25.58 -0.40 -4.27
CA ASN A 40 24.80 0.79 -4.59
C ASN A 40 23.39 0.69 -4.00
N ARG A 41 22.95 1.77 -3.35
CA ARG A 41 21.66 1.83 -2.65
C ARG A 41 20.55 2.32 -3.58
N LEU A 42 19.37 1.72 -3.46
CA LEU A 42 18.11 2.20 -4.03
C LEU A 42 17.05 2.25 -2.92
N ILE A 43 16.35 3.37 -2.81
CA ILE A 43 15.23 3.53 -1.87
C ILE A 43 13.94 3.42 -2.67
N ASP A 44 13.06 2.52 -2.26
CA ASP A 44 11.68 2.43 -2.76
C ASP A 44 10.71 3.07 -1.77
N VAL A 45 10.03 4.11 -2.19
CA VAL A 45 9.01 4.81 -1.43
C VAL A 45 7.65 4.49 -2.02
N CYS A 46 6.97 3.51 -1.43
CA CYS A 46 5.61 3.16 -1.79
C CYS A 46 4.63 4.06 -1.04
N THR A 47 3.72 4.69 -1.80
CA THR A 47 2.73 5.61 -1.27
C THR A 47 1.33 4.99 -1.36
N SER A 48 0.58 5.07 -0.26
CA SER A 48 -0.81 4.60 -0.18
C SER A 48 -1.75 5.45 -1.05
N ALA A 49 -2.99 5.00 -1.18
CA ALA A 49 -4.02 5.80 -1.84
C ALA A 49 -4.54 6.89 -0.90
N LEU A 50 -4.73 8.11 -1.43
CA LEU A 50 -5.31 9.22 -0.66
C LEU A 50 -6.75 8.97 -0.22
N VAL A 51 -7.48 8.14 -0.98
CA VAL A 51 -8.88 7.79 -0.67
C VAL A 51 -9.03 6.71 0.40
N GLY A 52 -7.93 6.18 0.93
CA GLY A 52 -7.93 5.12 1.93
C GLY A 52 -7.07 5.48 3.14
N SER A 53 -7.32 4.82 4.27
CA SER A 53 -6.44 4.93 5.42
C SER A 53 -5.04 4.37 5.08
N PRO A 54 -3.96 5.03 5.51
CA PRO A 54 -3.87 6.22 6.35
C PRO A 54 -3.91 7.57 5.60
N ALA A 55 -4.38 7.64 4.35
CA ALA A 55 -4.57 8.86 3.56
C ALA A 55 -3.35 9.81 3.58
N LYS A 56 -2.17 9.26 3.43
CA LYS A 56 -0.90 10.00 3.46
C LYS A 56 -0.34 10.21 2.06
N TYR A 57 0.28 11.35 1.88
CA TYR A 57 1.09 11.66 0.71
C TYR A 57 2.56 11.82 1.08
N ARG A 58 3.42 11.84 0.10
CA ARG A 58 4.86 12.03 0.27
C ARG A 58 5.27 13.40 -0.25
N LYS A 59 6.05 14.10 0.54
CA LYS A 59 6.80 15.27 0.10
C LYS A 59 8.26 14.86 -0.04
N VAL A 60 8.78 14.99 -1.25
CA VAL A 60 10.19 14.72 -1.55
C VAL A 60 10.87 16.05 -1.81
N THR A 61 11.95 16.31 -1.11
CA THR A 61 12.77 17.49 -1.28
C THR A 61 14.22 17.09 -1.48
N VAL A 62 14.91 17.80 -2.37
CA VAL A 62 16.37 17.68 -2.56
C VAL A 62 16.95 19.05 -2.24
N ASP A 63 17.89 19.09 -1.32
CA ASP A 63 18.55 20.34 -0.92
C ASP A 63 19.75 20.66 -1.83
N GLU A 64 20.40 21.80 -1.58
CA GLU A 64 21.55 22.31 -2.35
C GLU A 64 22.74 21.33 -2.32
N ASN A 65 22.83 20.48 -1.31
CA ASN A 65 23.86 19.46 -1.15
C ASN A 65 23.44 18.10 -1.72
N SER A 66 22.38 18.05 -2.51
CA SER A 66 21.81 16.83 -3.08
C SER A 66 21.29 15.84 -2.01
N VAL A 67 21.00 16.32 -0.79
CA VAL A 67 20.42 15.47 0.25
C VAL A 67 18.93 15.31 -0.02
N LEU A 68 18.54 14.06 -0.20
CA LEU A 68 17.16 13.67 -0.45
C LEU A 68 16.43 13.43 0.87
N ARG A 69 15.28 14.09 1.04
CA ARG A 69 14.39 13.94 2.21
C ARG A 69 13.02 13.49 1.74
N VAL A 70 12.45 12.54 2.46
CA VAL A 70 11.09 12.02 2.22
C VAL A 70 10.28 12.18 3.49
N GLU A 71 9.24 12.98 3.42
CA GLU A 71 8.31 13.22 4.52
C GLU A 71 6.96 12.57 4.22
N SER A 72 6.34 12.00 5.23
CA SER A 72 4.97 11.48 5.17
C SER A 72 4.02 12.47 5.81
N LEU A 73 3.14 13.05 5.03
CA LEU A 73 2.17 14.04 5.48
C LEU A 73 0.76 13.46 5.37
N GLY A 74 -0.08 13.73 6.36
CA GLY A 74 -1.50 13.40 6.34
C GLY A 74 -2.31 14.48 5.62
N VAL A 75 -3.50 14.13 5.18
CA VAL A 75 -4.50 15.12 4.77
C VAL A 75 -5.15 15.64 6.05
N GLU A 76 -4.90 16.91 6.39
CA GLU A 76 -5.35 17.52 7.65
C GLU A 76 -6.63 18.34 7.47
N ASP A 77 -6.87 18.84 6.26
CA ASP A 77 -8.04 19.64 5.94
C ASP A 77 -8.50 19.42 4.50
N PHE A 78 -9.78 19.48 4.28
CA PHE A 78 -10.41 19.48 2.96
C PHE A 78 -11.78 20.16 3.04
N GLY A 79 -12.11 20.92 2.04
CA GLY A 79 -13.18 21.89 2.03
C GLY A 79 -14.62 21.35 2.07
N TRP A 80 -14.90 20.21 2.70
CA TRP A 80 -16.26 19.71 2.94
C TRP A 80 -16.46 19.28 4.40
N ASP A 81 -17.72 19.23 4.83
CA ASP A 81 -18.09 18.82 6.17
C ASP A 81 -17.87 17.33 6.38
N LEU A 82 -17.12 16.99 7.42
CA LEU A 82 -16.83 15.63 7.85
C LEU A 82 -17.83 15.09 8.88
N ASN A 83 -18.93 15.80 9.13
CA ASN A 83 -19.94 15.46 10.14
C ASN A 83 -19.33 15.27 11.55
N GLY A 84 -18.37 16.11 11.90
CA GLY A 84 -17.70 16.09 13.20
C GLY A 84 -16.59 15.07 13.34
N LEU A 85 -16.26 14.33 12.28
CA LEU A 85 -15.11 13.41 12.28
C LEU A 85 -13.81 14.17 12.02
N SER A 86 -12.71 13.69 12.58
CA SER A 86 -11.40 14.07 12.13
C SER A 86 -11.11 13.52 10.72
N PRO A 87 -10.18 14.10 9.95
CA PRO A 87 -9.78 13.57 8.65
C PRO A 87 -9.38 12.11 8.71
N GLN A 88 -8.63 11.70 9.74
CA GLN A 88 -8.20 10.30 9.89
C GLN A 88 -9.39 9.36 10.09
N GLU A 89 -10.32 9.70 11.01
CA GLU A 89 -11.54 8.90 11.24
C GLU A 89 -12.41 8.80 9.99
N TYR A 90 -12.53 9.88 9.22
CA TYR A 90 -13.24 9.87 7.97
C TYR A 90 -12.65 8.86 6.98
N PHE A 91 -11.32 8.89 6.78
CA PHE A 91 -10.65 7.97 5.87
C PHE A 91 -10.69 6.52 6.36
N ASP A 92 -10.56 6.28 7.67
CA ASP A 92 -10.67 4.95 8.26
C ASP A 92 -12.07 4.36 8.03
N ASN A 93 -13.11 5.13 8.27
CA ASN A 93 -14.50 4.75 8.03
C ASN A 93 -14.79 4.52 6.53
N HIS A 94 -14.26 5.39 5.67
CA HIS A 94 -14.41 5.25 4.23
C HIS A 94 -13.74 3.98 3.72
N PHE A 95 -12.51 3.71 4.15
CA PHE A 95 -11.76 2.52 3.77
C PHE A 95 -12.45 1.24 4.25
N ALA A 96 -12.88 1.20 5.52
CA ALA A 96 -13.64 0.07 6.07
C ALA A 96 -14.92 -0.19 5.28
N SER A 97 -15.68 0.86 4.97
CA SER A 97 -16.91 0.77 4.18
C SER A 97 -16.66 0.25 2.77
N ALA A 98 -15.59 0.71 2.12
CA ALA A 98 -15.20 0.25 0.78
C ALA A 98 -14.80 -1.23 0.76
N ILE A 99 -14.06 -1.70 1.77
CA ILE A 99 -13.71 -3.12 1.92
C ILE A 99 -14.97 -3.97 2.17
N ILE A 100 -15.84 -3.55 3.08
CA ILE A 100 -17.10 -4.26 3.37
C ILE A 100 -17.98 -4.36 2.12
N ALA A 101 -18.12 -3.25 1.37
CA ALA A 101 -18.88 -3.23 0.13
C ALA A 101 -18.29 -4.20 -0.92
N ARG A 102 -16.97 -4.26 -1.03
CA ARG A 102 -16.28 -5.19 -1.94
C ARG A 102 -16.48 -6.65 -1.54
N VAL A 103 -16.36 -6.95 -0.25
CA VAL A 103 -16.58 -8.31 0.28
C VAL A 103 -18.04 -8.73 0.08
N ARG A 104 -19.00 -7.85 0.41
CA ARG A 104 -20.43 -8.11 0.16
C ARG A 104 -20.74 -8.30 -1.32
N GLY A 105 -20.20 -7.45 -2.19
CA GLY A 105 -20.36 -7.61 -3.64
C GLY A 105 -19.77 -8.94 -4.15
N ALA A 106 -18.65 -9.35 -3.59
CA ALA A 106 -18.02 -10.62 -3.91
C ALA A 106 -18.85 -11.83 -3.44
N LEU A 107 -19.46 -11.75 -2.27
CA LEU A 107 -20.32 -12.79 -1.70
C LEU A 107 -21.67 -12.88 -2.43
N ASN A 108 -22.26 -11.75 -2.77
CA ASN A 108 -23.59 -11.66 -3.41
C ASN A 108 -23.53 -11.88 -4.93
N GLY A 109 -22.38 -11.66 -5.57
CA GLY A 109 -22.16 -11.85 -7.01
C GLY A 109 -22.04 -13.32 -7.46
N GLY A 110 -22.39 -14.24 -6.59
CA GLY A 110 -22.73 -15.68 -6.76
C GLY A 110 -21.65 -16.48 -7.43
N ASP A 111 -20.96 -16.51 -8.38
CA ASP A 111 -20.17 -17.62 -8.94
C ASP A 111 -18.69 -17.38 -9.25
N GLY A 112 -18.30 -16.13 -9.50
CA GLY A 112 -16.95 -15.87 -9.99
C GLY A 112 -15.86 -15.90 -8.91
N ILE A 113 -16.10 -15.27 -7.77
CA ILE A 113 -15.08 -15.12 -6.71
C ILE A 113 -15.07 -16.33 -5.79
N VAL A 114 -16.25 -16.88 -5.43
CA VAL A 114 -16.32 -18.11 -4.64
C VAL A 114 -15.68 -19.28 -5.41
N LYS A 115 -15.89 -19.35 -6.73
CA LYS A 115 -15.18 -20.33 -7.59
C LYS A 115 -13.67 -20.06 -7.64
N LYS A 116 -13.25 -18.80 -7.70
CA LYS A 116 -11.82 -18.43 -7.67
C LYS A 116 -11.20 -18.73 -6.31
N ILE A 117 -11.88 -18.46 -5.21
CA ILE A 117 -11.43 -18.79 -3.84
C ILE A 117 -11.37 -20.31 -3.66
N LYS A 118 -12.38 -21.07 -4.10
CA LYS A 118 -12.37 -22.52 -4.05
C LYS A 118 -11.31 -23.14 -4.96
N ALA A 119 -11.10 -22.62 -6.16
CA ALA A 119 -10.04 -23.08 -7.07
C ALA A 119 -8.64 -22.73 -6.52
N PHE A 120 -8.53 -21.62 -5.81
CA PHE A 120 -7.32 -21.17 -5.15
C PHE A 120 -7.00 -22.00 -3.90
N ALA A 121 -7.99 -22.30 -3.06
CA ALA A 121 -7.86 -23.18 -1.90
C ALA A 121 -7.46 -24.62 -2.29
N LYS A 122 -7.86 -25.09 -3.47
CA LYS A 122 -7.44 -26.40 -4.02
C LYS A 122 -5.98 -26.40 -4.52
N ARG A 123 -5.39 -25.27 -4.84
CA ARG A 123 -4.00 -25.13 -5.28
C ARG A 123 -3.10 -24.77 -4.11
N LYS A 124 -2.86 -25.66 -3.18
CA LYS A 124 -1.80 -25.68 -2.10
C LYS A 124 -0.91 -24.42 -1.89
N HIS A 125 -1.37 -23.21 -2.16
CA HIS A 125 -0.61 -21.99 -1.92
C HIS A 125 -1.10 -21.27 -0.67
N ARG A 126 -0.61 -21.72 0.48
CA ARG A 126 -0.87 -21.18 1.83
C ARG A 126 -0.59 -19.66 1.96
N TYR A 127 0.20 -19.08 1.07
CA TYR A 127 0.70 -17.71 1.23
C TYR A 127 -0.32 -16.60 0.88
N VAL A 128 -1.28 -16.86 0.01
CA VAL A 128 -2.28 -15.82 -0.36
C VAL A 128 -3.45 -15.76 0.61
N VAL A 129 -3.78 -16.88 1.25
CA VAL A 129 -4.75 -16.89 2.35
C VAL A 129 -4.19 -16.10 3.54
N PHE A 130 -2.88 -16.15 3.77
CA PHE A 130 -2.20 -15.38 4.82
C PHE A 130 -2.20 -13.86 4.54
N ALA A 131 -2.05 -13.43 3.31
CA ALA A 131 -2.12 -12.00 2.96
C ALA A 131 -3.54 -11.46 3.14
N LEU A 132 -4.56 -12.18 2.66
CA LEU A 132 -5.96 -11.78 2.87
C LEU A 132 -6.39 -11.81 4.35
N VAL A 133 -5.91 -12.79 5.10
CA VAL A 133 -6.20 -12.92 6.55
C VAL A 133 -5.43 -11.87 7.36
N ASN A 134 -4.20 -11.54 6.98
CA ASN A 134 -3.46 -10.45 7.61
C ASN A 134 -4.09 -9.08 7.33
N ASP A 135 -4.59 -8.84 6.11
CA ASP A 135 -5.31 -7.60 5.80
C ASP A 135 -6.62 -7.50 6.59
N ILE A 136 -7.33 -8.61 6.76
CA ILE A 136 -8.54 -8.68 7.61
C ILE A 136 -8.20 -8.60 9.10
N ALA A 137 -7.10 -9.20 9.55
CA ALA A 137 -6.66 -9.16 10.94
C ALA A 137 -6.13 -7.77 11.34
N LEU A 138 -5.47 -7.05 10.43
CA LEU A 138 -5.08 -5.65 10.64
C LEU A 138 -6.30 -4.73 10.76
N LEU A 139 -7.36 -5.00 10.00
CA LEU A 139 -8.64 -4.30 10.10
C LEU A 139 -9.38 -4.61 11.42
N TRP A 140 -9.22 -5.83 11.95
CA TRP A 140 -9.85 -6.25 13.20
C TRP A 140 -9.14 -5.66 14.42
N ASN A 141 -7.81 -5.59 14.40
CA ASN A 141 -7.02 -5.04 15.51
C ASN A 141 -7.04 -3.50 15.59
N SER A 142 -7.39 -2.80 14.51
CA SER A 142 -7.55 -1.34 14.54
C SER A 142 -8.88 -0.87 15.17
N ASN A 143 -9.82 -1.79 15.44
CA ASN A 143 -11.11 -1.51 16.06
C ASN A 143 -11.21 -1.97 17.52
N VAL A 144 -10.09 -2.34 18.17
CA VAL A 144 -10.04 -2.82 19.56
C VAL A 144 -9.00 -1.99 20.33
N LEU A 145 -9.21 -0.69 20.39
CA LEU A 145 -8.68 0.19 21.47
C LEU A 145 -9.56 1.43 21.56
#